data_511fc7d9ae1da617fc69ab8e2d908399
#
_entry.id   511fc7d9ae1da617fc69ab8e2d908399
#
_cell.length_a   1.000
_cell.length_b   1.000
_cell.length_c   1.000
_cell.angle_alpha   90.00
_cell.angle_beta   90.00
_cell.angle_gamma   90.00
#
_symmetry.space_group_name_H-M   'P 1'
#
loop_
_entity.id
_entity.type
_entity.pdbx_description
1 polymer ?
#
loop_
_entity_poly.entity_id
_entity_poly.type
_entity_poly.pdbx_seq_one_letter_code
_entity_poly.pdbx_strand_id
1 'polypeptide(L)'
;MSKIVYLGHSSFLLKGNDYSLVIDPYQNGSVPNLKFPNVEPVDVVVCSHEHADHNARELVNIKDNPTPVGAVSATVPHDDCGGAKRGLNKIHMFDIEGYKIVHLGDTGCILDERTLEPFKNCDILLAPINGFYTIGPRELKEIANIIKPRILIPMHYYMKEHNSGYPDGNMIEEFKKLFPNYRYLDKEELDLDEYKNYQGVLLFR
;
A
#
# COMPACT_ATOMS: atom_id res chain seq x y z
N MET A 1 -3.39 19.63 -6.16
CA MET A 1 -4.28 18.48 -6.46
C MET A 1 -3.59 17.24 -5.92
N SER A 2 -4.18 16.63 -4.92
CA SER A 2 -3.56 15.54 -4.18
C SER A 2 -3.99 14.20 -4.77
N LYS A 3 -3.03 13.31 -5.05
CA LYS A 3 -3.29 12.07 -5.78
C LYS A 3 -2.55 10.88 -5.20
N ILE A 4 -3.14 9.70 -5.36
CA ILE A 4 -2.47 8.42 -5.24
C ILE A 4 -2.44 7.78 -6.62
N VAL A 5 -1.25 7.38 -7.07
CA VAL A 5 -1.09 6.63 -8.33
C VAL A 5 -0.61 5.23 -7.99
N TYR A 6 -1.30 4.22 -8.49
CA TYR A 6 -0.88 2.83 -8.34
C TYR A 6 0.20 2.51 -9.37
N LEU A 7 1.34 2.05 -8.89
CA LEU A 7 2.50 1.72 -9.74
C LEU A 7 2.67 0.21 -9.94
N GLY A 8 1.73 -0.57 -9.39
CA GLY A 8 1.75 -2.04 -9.41
C GLY A 8 2.19 -2.65 -8.08
N HIS A 9 1.77 -3.89 -7.81
CA HIS A 9 2.12 -4.66 -6.62
C HIS A 9 1.72 -3.95 -5.31
N SER A 10 2.69 -3.49 -4.53
CA SER A 10 2.49 -2.66 -3.33
C SER A 10 3.03 -1.24 -3.50
N SER A 11 3.38 -0.87 -4.73
CA SER A 11 4.00 0.42 -4.99
C SER A 11 3.01 1.50 -5.35
N PHE A 12 3.18 2.68 -4.74
CA PHE A 12 2.36 3.86 -4.96
C PHE A 12 3.19 5.13 -5.04
N LEU A 13 2.78 6.04 -5.93
CA LEU A 13 3.20 7.43 -5.90
C LEU A 13 2.12 8.24 -5.15
N LEU A 14 2.51 8.87 -4.05
CA LEU A 14 1.68 9.81 -3.31
C LEU A 14 2.13 11.23 -3.67
N LYS A 15 1.20 12.06 -4.13
CA LYS A 15 1.50 13.38 -4.65
C LYS A 15 0.63 14.43 -3.98
N GLY A 16 1.25 15.40 -3.32
CA GLY A 16 0.66 16.66 -2.85
C GLY A 16 0.85 17.79 -3.86
N ASN A 17 0.60 19.03 -3.44
CA ASN A 17 0.79 20.21 -4.29
C ASN A 17 2.29 20.48 -4.51
N ASP A 18 3.08 20.44 -3.45
CA ASP A 18 4.48 20.88 -3.47
C ASP A 18 5.48 19.72 -3.26
N TYR A 19 5.00 18.52 -2.98
CA TYR A 19 5.84 17.36 -2.69
C TYR A 19 5.24 16.06 -3.20
N SER A 20 6.09 15.06 -3.35
CA SER A 20 5.73 13.73 -3.82
C SER A 20 6.64 12.67 -3.24
N LEU A 21 6.11 11.47 -3.04
CA LEU A 21 6.91 10.33 -2.62
C LEU A 21 6.49 9.06 -3.34
N VAL A 22 7.45 8.15 -3.54
CA VAL A 22 7.17 6.78 -3.95
C VAL A 22 7.38 5.88 -2.73
N ILE A 23 6.41 4.98 -2.50
CA ILE A 23 6.55 3.92 -1.51
C ILE A 23 6.65 2.57 -2.20
N ASP A 24 7.54 1.71 -1.68
CA ASP A 24 7.78 0.33 -2.09
C ASP A 24 8.01 0.14 -3.60
N PRO A 25 8.98 0.85 -4.22
CA PRO A 25 9.36 0.55 -5.61
C PRO A 25 9.94 -0.86 -5.70
N TYR A 26 9.56 -1.62 -6.73
CA TYR A 26 9.99 -3.00 -6.93
C TYR A 26 11.01 -3.14 -8.05
N GLN A 27 11.97 -4.06 -7.89
CA GLN A 27 12.97 -4.38 -8.90
C GLN A 27 12.30 -5.04 -10.11
N ASN A 28 12.75 -4.69 -11.31
CA ASN A 28 12.29 -5.32 -12.54
C ASN A 28 12.56 -6.83 -12.49
N GLY A 29 11.51 -7.62 -12.61
CA GLY A 29 11.57 -9.08 -12.55
C GLY A 29 11.45 -9.68 -11.14
N SER A 30 11.39 -8.88 -10.07
CA SER A 30 11.09 -9.39 -8.73
C SER A 30 9.61 -9.78 -8.58
N VAL A 31 8.72 -9.07 -9.25
CA VAL A 31 7.29 -9.38 -9.29
C VAL A 31 6.93 -9.95 -10.68
N PRO A 32 6.33 -11.14 -10.76
CA PRO A 32 6.01 -11.76 -12.04
C PRO A 32 5.21 -10.85 -12.97
N ASN A 33 5.69 -10.72 -14.21
CA ASN A 33 5.10 -9.92 -15.29
C ASN A 33 4.91 -8.42 -15.01
N LEU A 34 5.56 -7.89 -13.98
CA LEU A 34 5.62 -6.45 -13.73
C LEU A 34 7.01 -5.89 -14.06
N LYS A 35 6.98 -4.67 -14.58
CA LYS A 35 8.14 -3.78 -14.68
C LYS A 35 7.78 -2.47 -14.01
N PHE A 36 8.71 -1.94 -13.21
CA PHE A 36 8.50 -0.67 -12.54
C PHE A 36 8.34 0.44 -13.59
N PRO A 37 7.26 1.22 -13.52
CA PRO A 37 7.02 2.27 -14.50
C PRO A 37 8.00 3.43 -14.32
N ASN A 38 8.23 4.19 -15.40
CA ASN A 38 8.97 5.43 -15.28
C ASN A 38 8.13 6.47 -14.55
N VAL A 39 8.68 7.05 -13.50
CA VAL A 39 8.03 8.12 -12.72
C VAL A 39 8.88 9.39 -12.78
N GLU A 40 8.21 10.55 -12.73
CA GLU A 40 8.91 11.83 -12.59
C GLU A 40 9.70 11.86 -11.28
N PRO A 41 10.80 12.65 -11.20
CA PRO A 41 11.55 12.78 -9.96
C PRO A 41 10.67 13.17 -8.77
N VAL A 42 10.86 12.49 -7.65
CA VAL A 42 10.10 12.69 -6.42
C VAL A 42 10.96 13.30 -5.31
N ASP A 43 10.33 13.72 -4.23
CA ASP A 43 11.06 14.27 -3.08
C ASP A 43 11.63 13.18 -2.19
N VAL A 44 10.91 12.05 -2.04
CA VAL A 44 11.31 10.96 -1.14
C VAL A 44 10.94 9.60 -1.73
N VAL A 45 11.80 8.60 -1.49
CA VAL A 45 11.50 7.18 -1.68
C VAL A 45 11.48 6.49 -0.33
N VAL A 46 10.39 5.81 -0.01
CA VAL A 46 10.21 5.07 1.24
C VAL A 46 10.04 3.60 0.93
N CYS A 47 10.64 2.74 1.74
CA CYS A 47 10.47 1.29 1.63
C CYS A 47 9.99 0.73 2.97
N SER A 48 8.98 -0.12 2.92
CA SER A 48 8.46 -0.79 4.11
C SER A 48 9.45 -1.83 4.65
N HIS A 49 10.20 -2.49 3.77
CA HIS A 49 11.25 -3.46 4.10
C HIS A 49 12.21 -3.67 2.90
N GLU A 50 13.19 -4.58 3.05
CA GLU A 50 14.32 -4.71 2.10
C GLU A 50 14.20 -5.92 1.15
N HIS A 51 13.01 -6.43 0.88
CA HIS A 51 12.84 -7.42 -0.18
C HIS A 51 12.86 -6.76 -1.56
N ALA A 52 13.29 -7.50 -2.58
CA ALA A 52 13.50 -7.00 -3.93
C ALA A 52 12.23 -6.43 -4.60
N ASP A 53 11.07 -6.88 -4.17
CA ASP A 53 9.78 -6.42 -4.61
C ASP A 53 9.27 -5.16 -3.87
N HIS A 54 10.12 -4.54 -3.00
CA HIS A 54 9.79 -3.33 -2.23
C HIS A 54 10.92 -2.31 -2.12
N ASN A 55 12.15 -2.59 -2.60
CA ASN A 55 13.33 -1.79 -2.24
C ASN A 55 14.11 -1.19 -3.42
N ALA A 56 13.53 -1.13 -4.62
CA ALA A 56 14.22 -0.65 -5.83
C ALA A 56 14.35 0.89 -5.87
N ARG A 57 14.94 1.49 -4.84
CA ARG A 57 15.13 2.94 -4.71
C ARG A 57 15.89 3.54 -5.90
N GLU A 58 16.80 2.77 -6.49
CA GLU A 58 17.63 3.15 -7.61
C GLU A 58 16.86 3.37 -8.92
N LEU A 59 15.61 2.87 -9.01
CA LEU A 59 14.74 3.10 -10.17
C LEU A 59 13.98 4.43 -10.09
N VAL A 60 14.07 5.14 -8.96
CA VAL A 60 13.33 6.39 -8.73
C VAL A 60 14.30 7.55 -8.55
N ASN A 61 14.21 8.55 -9.41
CA ASN A 61 15.02 9.74 -9.28
C ASN A 61 14.49 10.68 -8.17
N ILE A 62 15.40 11.25 -7.40
CA ILE A 62 15.10 12.28 -6.41
C ILE A 62 15.29 13.66 -7.06
N LYS A 63 14.42 14.61 -6.74
CA LYS A 63 14.54 16.00 -7.16
C LYS A 63 15.84 16.65 -6.65
N ASP A 64 16.38 17.63 -7.38
CA ASP A 64 17.58 18.36 -6.94
C ASP A 64 17.40 19.07 -5.60
N ASN A 65 16.19 19.58 -5.33
CA ASN A 65 15.83 20.26 -4.09
C ASN A 65 14.58 19.60 -3.49
N PRO A 66 14.74 18.43 -2.83
CA PRO A 66 13.60 17.67 -2.34
C PRO A 66 12.98 18.33 -1.09
N THR A 67 11.66 18.31 -1.02
CA THR A 67 10.90 18.69 0.17
C THR A 67 10.88 17.50 1.14
N PRO A 68 11.26 17.67 2.42
CA PRO A 68 11.17 16.61 3.40
C PRO A 68 9.72 16.18 3.62
N VAL A 69 9.46 14.87 3.58
CA VAL A 69 8.15 14.28 3.89
C VAL A 69 8.30 13.39 5.13
N GLY A 70 7.58 13.75 6.18
CA GLY A 70 7.56 12.98 7.42
C GLY A 70 6.58 11.80 7.35
N ALA A 71 6.87 10.75 8.14
CA ALA A 71 5.97 9.63 8.32
C ALA A 71 5.89 9.22 9.79
N VAL A 72 4.68 8.83 10.23
CA VAL A 72 4.51 8.04 11.45
C VAL A 72 4.68 6.57 11.08
N SER A 73 5.50 5.83 11.82
CA SER A 73 5.81 4.45 11.45
C SER A 73 5.76 3.51 12.64
N ALA A 74 5.40 2.25 12.38
CA ALA A 74 5.51 1.15 13.34
C ALA A 74 6.17 -0.06 12.68
N THR A 75 7.07 -0.73 13.41
CA THR A 75 7.71 -1.96 12.93
C THR A 75 6.88 -3.16 13.39
N VAL A 76 6.56 -4.05 12.45
CA VAL A 76 5.70 -5.22 12.65
C VAL A 76 6.31 -6.46 11.98
N PRO A 77 5.91 -7.68 12.36
CA PRO A 77 6.36 -8.89 11.69
C PRO A 77 5.84 -8.99 10.23
N HIS A 78 6.71 -9.50 9.34
CA HIS A 78 6.35 -9.88 7.97
C HIS A 78 5.91 -11.35 7.87
N ASP A 79 5.59 -11.97 8.97
CA ASP A 79 5.10 -13.35 9.05
C ASP A 79 4.32 -13.58 10.36
N ASP A 80 3.75 -14.77 10.47
CA ASP A 80 2.96 -15.23 11.62
C ASP A 80 3.81 -15.75 12.80
N CYS A 81 5.13 -15.68 12.69
CA CYS A 81 6.08 -16.17 13.71
C CYS A 81 7.07 -15.08 14.17
N GLY A 82 6.60 -13.84 14.26
CA GLY A 82 7.37 -12.73 14.82
C GLY A 82 8.52 -12.23 13.96
N GLY A 83 8.48 -12.46 12.66
CA GLY A 83 9.54 -12.07 11.73
C GLY A 83 10.62 -13.14 11.52
N ALA A 84 10.45 -14.34 12.07
CA ALA A 84 11.48 -15.39 11.99
C ALA A 84 11.70 -15.96 10.58
N LYS A 85 10.70 -15.88 9.71
CA LYS A 85 10.78 -16.40 8.34
C LYS A 85 11.11 -15.31 7.31
N ARG A 86 10.47 -14.12 7.42
CA ARG A 86 10.52 -13.06 6.39
C ARG A 86 11.05 -11.73 6.92
N GLY A 87 11.42 -11.68 8.20
CA GLY A 87 11.92 -10.45 8.82
C GLY A 87 10.81 -9.51 9.28
N LEU A 88 11.16 -8.23 9.33
CA LEU A 88 10.29 -7.17 9.80
C LEU A 88 9.88 -6.26 8.67
N ASN A 89 8.69 -5.72 8.79
CA ASN A 89 8.05 -4.77 7.90
C ASN A 89 7.73 -3.48 8.67
N LYS A 90 7.64 -2.35 7.98
CA LYS A 90 7.19 -1.08 8.55
C LYS A 90 5.86 -0.66 7.96
N ILE A 91 4.93 -0.38 8.84
CA ILE A 91 3.73 0.39 8.50
C ILE A 91 4.13 1.86 8.46
N HIS A 92 3.66 2.59 7.47
CA HIS A 92 3.86 4.03 7.35
C HIS A 92 2.53 4.77 7.24
N MET A 93 2.42 5.92 7.89
CA MET A 93 1.34 6.87 7.67
C MET A 93 1.94 8.21 7.25
N PHE A 94 1.46 8.72 6.12
CA PHE A 94 1.81 10.00 5.55
C PHE A 94 0.63 10.96 5.64
N ASP A 95 0.91 12.24 5.85
CA ASP A 95 -0.06 13.32 5.70
C ASP A 95 0.17 13.99 4.34
N ILE A 96 -0.80 13.85 3.44
CA ILE A 96 -0.76 14.45 2.10
C ILE A 96 -1.87 15.50 2.02
N GLU A 97 -1.52 16.76 2.24
CA GLU A 97 -2.46 17.88 2.23
C GLU A 97 -3.66 17.68 3.19
N GLY A 98 -3.40 17.13 4.37
CA GLY A 98 -4.41 16.82 5.38
C GLY A 98 -5.08 15.46 5.23
N TYR A 99 -4.80 14.69 4.16
CA TYR A 99 -5.25 13.31 4.01
C TYR A 99 -4.24 12.35 4.66
N LYS A 100 -4.69 11.59 5.64
CA LYS A 100 -3.90 10.55 6.32
C LYS A 100 -3.94 9.26 5.51
N ILE A 101 -2.81 8.90 4.90
CA ILE A 101 -2.65 7.70 4.07
C ILE A 101 -1.78 6.71 4.81
N VAL A 102 -2.33 5.54 5.12
CA VAL A 102 -1.61 4.43 5.78
C VAL A 102 -1.28 3.37 4.75
N HIS A 103 -0.02 2.94 4.75
CA HIS A 103 0.47 1.82 3.95
C HIS A 103 0.96 0.72 4.89
N LEU A 104 0.34 -0.46 4.82
CA LEU A 104 0.66 -1.56 5.74
C LEU A 104 1.94 -2.33 5.35
N GLY A 105 2.53 -2.04 4.16
CA GLY A 105 3.63 -2.85 3.64
C GLY A 105 3.22 -4.32 3.57
N ASP A 106 4.17 -5.20 3.82
CA ASP A 106 3.94 -6.65 3.86
C ASP A 106 3.68 -7.15 5.28
N THR A 107 2.72 -6.55 5.95
CA THR A 107 2.25 -7.05 7.26
C THR A 107 1.86 -8.52 7.15
N GLY A 108 2.47 -9.37 8.00
CA GLY A 108 2.34 -10.83 7.93
C GLY A 108 1.47 -11.47 9.01
N CYS A 109 0.92 -10.68 9.93
CA CYS A 109 0.08 -11.18 11.03
C CYS A 109 -0.98 -10.17 11.46
N ILE A 110 -1.95 -10.61 12.26
CA ILE A 110 -2.90 -9.72 12.94
C ILE A 110 -2.13 -8.90 13.97
N LEU A 111 -2.39 -7.60 13.99
CA LEU A 111 -1.75 -6.64 14.88
C LEU A 111 -2.66 -6.28 16.04
N ASP A 112 -2.06 -6.05 17.20
CA ASP A 112 -2.80 -5.60 18.38
C ASP A 112 -3.29 -4.15 18.25
N GLU A 113 -4.28 -3.80 19.06
CA GLU A 113 -4.90 -2.48 19.03
C GLU A 113 -3.90 -1.36 19.37
N ARG A 114 -2.94 -1.62 20.26
CA ARG A 114 -1.91 -0.65 20.65
C ARG A 114 -1.00 -0.29 19.49
N THR A 115 -0.59 -1.28 18.72
CA THR A 115 0.22 -1.08 17.50
C THR A 115 -0.56 -0.29 16.44
N LEU A 116 -1.88 -0.53 16.33
CA LEU A 116 -2.74 0.11 15.33
C LEU A 116 -3.27 1.49 15.75
N GLU A 117 -3.16 1.86 17.05
CA GLU A 117 -3.71 3.12 17.59
C GLU A 117 -3.29 4.39 16.82
N PRO A 118 -2.00 4.56 16.43
CA PRO A 118 -1.58 5.75 15.68
C PRO A 118 -2.22 5.89 14.29
N PHE A 119 -2.72 4.79 13.73
CA PHE A 119 -3.24 4.70 12.36
C PHE A 119 -4.77 4.76 12.28
N LYS A 120 -5.46 4.85 13.42
CA LYS A 120 -6.93 4.90 13.48
C LYS A 120 -7.50 6.10 12.75
N ASN A 121 -8.67 5.89 12.14
CA ASN A 121 -9.44 6.91 11.41
C ASN A 121 -8.63 7.58 10.30
N CYS A 122 -7.75 6.83 9.63
CA CYS A 122 -7.07 7.33 8.44
C CYS A 122 -8.06 7.52 7.28
N ASP A 123 -7.69 8.41 6.35
CA ASP A 123 -8.51 8.61 5.15
C ASP A 123 -8.40 7.44 4.21
N ILE A 124 -7.18 6.91 4.03
CA ILE A 124 -6.91 5.82 3.11
C ILE A 124 -6.02 4.77 3.78
N LEU A 125 -6.42 3.51 3.64
CA LEU A 125 -5.65 2.35 4.05
C LEU A 125 -5.27 1.54 2.80
N LEU A 126 -3.98 1.49 2.49
CA LEU A 126 -3.37 0.62 1.48
C LEU A 126 -2.91 -0.65 2.17
N ALA A 127 -3.51 -1.79 1.84
CA ALA A 127 -3.34 -3.01 2.62
C ALA A 127 -3.16 -4.27 1.76
N PRO A 128 -2.19 -5.16 2.11
CA PRO A 128 -1.97 -6.38 1.36
C PRO A 128 -3.07 -7.41 1.61
N ILE A 129 -3.35 -8.23 0.59
CA ILE A 129 -4.36 -9.30 0.67
C ILE A 129 -3.88 -10.63 0.06
N ASN A 130 -2.57 -10.83 -0.07
CA ASN A 130 -2.04 -12.03 -0.73
C ASN A 130 -2.40 -13.32 0.03
N GLY A 131 -2.36 -13.35 1.35
CA GLY A 131 -2.71 -14.50 2.19
C GLY A 131 -1.66 -15.61 2.25
N PHE A 132 -0.58 -15.52 1.47
CA PHE A 132 0.55 -16.46 1.49
C PHE A 132 1.84 -15.80 1.98
N TYR A 133 2.18 -14.65 1.41
CA TYR A 133 3.35 -13.86 1.82
C TYR A 133 2.99 -12.83 2.89
N THR A 134 1.75 -12.35 2.90
CA THR A 134 1.22 -11.31 3.78
C THR A 134 -0.06 -11.80 4.45
N ILE A 135 -0.69 -10.94 5.24
CA ILE A 135 -2.07 -11.17 5.71
C ILE A 135 -3.01 -11.42 4.52
N GLY A 136 -4.08 -12.17 4.78
CA GLY A 136 -5.19 -12.35 3.86
C GLY A 136 -6.37 -11.42 4.16
N PRO A 137 -7.47 -11.56 3.39
CA PRO A 137 -8.65 -10.69 3.52
C PRO A 137 -9.35 -10.78 4.88
N ARG A 138 -9.28 -11.92 5.59
CA ARG A 138 -9.90 -12.09 6.91
C ARG A 138 -9.15 -11.31 7.98
N GLU A 139 -7.83 -11.47 8.02
CA GLU A 139 -6.95 -10.72 8.92
C GLU A 139 -7.05 -9.22 8.63
N LEU A 140 -7.09 -8.84 7.34
CA LEU A 140 -7.31 -7.45 6.97
C LEU A 140 -8.65 -6.92 7.48
N LYS A 141 -9.71 -7.72 7.46
CA LYS A 141 -11.01 -7.28 7.99
C LYS A 141 -10.95 -6.97 9.49
N GLU A 142 -10.21 -7.76 10.27
CA GLU A 142 -9.99 -7.49 11.68
C GLU A 142 -9.20 -6.19 11.89
N ILE A 143 -8.09 -6.00 11.16
CA ILE A 143 -7.29 -4.78 11.20
C ILE A 143 -8.13 -3.56 10.78
N ALA A 144 -8.90 -3.67 9.70
CA ALA A 144 -9.75 -2.58 9.21
C ALA A 144 -10.86 -2.20 10.20
N ASN A 145 -11.38 -3.15 10.97
CA ASN A 145 -12.34 -2.88 12.04
C ASN A 145 -11.73 -2.07 13.19
N ILE A 146 -10.44 -2.21 13.44
CA ILE A 146 -9.71 -1.42 14.45
C ILE A 146 -9.33 -0.04 13.89
N ILE A 147 -8.72 -0.01 12.71
CA ILE A 147 -8.26 1.25 12.07
C ILE A 147 -9.43 2.13 11.66
N LYS A 148 -10.52 1.55 11.15
CA LYS A 148 -11.71 2.25 10.63
C LYS A 148 -11.36 3.27 9.55
N PRO A 149 -10.69 2.85 8.46
CA PRO A 149 -10.33 3.75 7.39
C PRO A 149 -11.59 4.27 6.67
N ARG A 150 -11.52 5.48 6.13
CA ARG A 150 -12.60 6.01 5.27
C ARG A 150 -12.63 5.29 3.93
N ILE A 151 -11.45 5.05 3.34
CA ILE A 151 -11.29 4.30 2.08
C ILE A 151 -10.28 3.17 2.32
N LEU A 152 -10.62 1.95 1.91
CA LEU A 152 -9.74 0.80 1.89
C LEU A 152 -9.37 0.45 0.45
N ILE A 153 -8.09 0.29 0.16
CA ILE A 153 -7.55 -0.11 -1.14
C ILE A 153 -6.66 -1.34 -0.94
N PRO A 154 -7.04 -2.51 -1.48
CA PRO A 154 -6.19 -3.68 -1.40
C PRO A 154 -5.00 -3.59 -2.36
N MET A 155 -3.89 -4.19 -1.97
CA MET A 155 -2.66 -4.29 -2.73
C MET A 155 -2.03 -5.68 -2.57
N HIS A 156 -0.88 -5.93 -3.22
CA HIS A 156 -0.12 -7.17 -3.12
C HIS A 156 -0.96 -8.41 -3.45
N TYR A 157 -1.73 -8.37 -4.52
CA TYR A 157 -2.51 -9.52 -5.00
C TYR A 157 -2.25 -9.80 -6.47
N TYR A 158 -2.56 -11.02 -6.89
CA TYR A 158 -2.44 -11.41 -8.29
C TYR A 158 -3.57 -10.80 -9.13
N MET A 159 -3.18 -10.02 -10.13
CA MET A 159 -4.11 -9.41 -11.10
C MET A 159 -4.23 -10.32 -12.31
N LYS A 160 -5.26 -11.17 -12.32
CA LYS A 160 -5.48 -12.19 -13.34
C LYS A 160 -5.61 -11.59 -14.74
N GLU A 161 -6.25 -10.45 -14.87
CA GLU A 161 -6.47 -9.75 -16.12
C GLU A 161 -5.16 -9.33 -16.80
N HIS A 162 -4.14 -9.05 -16.02
CA HIS A 162 -2.80 -8.65 -16.48
C HIS A 162 -1.77 -9.78 -16.32
N ASN A 163 -2.18 -10.92 -15.77
CA ASN A 163 -1.28 -12.03 -15.42
C ASN A 163 -0.06 -11.54 -14.60
N SER A 164 -0.26 -10.57 -13.71
CA SER A 164 0.80 -9.92 -12.94
C SER A 164 0.68 -10.15 -11.45
N GLY A 165 1.81 -10.12 -10.74
CA GLY A 165 1.88 -10.43 -9.32
C GLY A 165 2.13 -11.90 -9.04
N TYR A 166 2.08 -12.28 -7.76
CA TYR A 166 2.31 -13.65 -7.31
C TYR A 166 1.00 -14.45 -7.36
N PRO A 167 0.91 -15.53 -8.17
CA PRO A 167 -0.31 -16.34 -8.29
C PRO A 167 -0.62 -17.12 -7.01
N ASP A 168 0.41 -17.45 -6.22
CA ASP A 168 0.24 -18.08 -4.91
C ASP A 168 -0.43 -17.09 -3.96
N GLY A 169 -1.43 -17.53 -3.21
CA GLY A 169 -2.18 -16.67 -2.32
C GLY A 169 -3.07 -15.64 -3.04
N ASN A 170 -3.62 -15.97 -4.19
CA ASN A 170 -4.59 -15.08 -4.87
C ASN A 170 -5.93 -15.06 -4.13
N MET A 171 -6.12 -14.05 -3.29
CA MET A 171 -7.28 -13.93 -2.40
C MET A 171 -8.28 -12.84 -2.81
N ILE A 172 -8.16 -12.28 -4.02
CA ILE A 172 -9.02 -11.16 -4.46
C ILE A 172 -10.51 -11.52 -4.46
N GLU A 173 -10.87 -12.74 -4.80
CA GLU A 173 -12.28 -13.16 -4.81
C GLU A 173 -12.83 -13.36 -3.38
N GLU A 174 -12.00 -13.79 -2.42
CA GLU A 174 -12.38 -13.82 -1.01
C GLU A 174 -12.52 -12.40 -0.45
N PHE A 175 -11.60 -11.50 -0.82
CA PHE A 175 -11.67 -10.09 -0.46
C PHE A 175 -13.00 -9.47 -0.91
N LYS A 176 -13.39 -9.65 -2.17
CA LYS A 176 -14.65 -9.13 -2.70
C LYS A 176 -15.89 -9.67 -1.97
N LYS A 177 -15.86 -10.94 -1.50
CA LYS A 177 -16.93 -11.52 -0.69
C LYS A 177 -17.02 -10.88 0.70
N LEU A 178 -15.88 -10.59 1.31
CA LEU A 178 -15.81 -9.98 2.65
C LEU A 178 -16.10 -8.47 2.64
N PHE A 179 -15.84 -7.82 1.51
CA PHE A 179 -16.05 -6.39 1.27
C PHE A 179 -16.91 -6.18 0.00
N PRO A 180 -18.21 -6.53 0.02
CA PRO A 180 -19.04 -6.57 -1.17
C PRO A 180 -19.35 -5.21 -1.78
N ASN A 181 -19.22 -4.12 -1.00
CA ASN A 181 -19.48 -2.76 -1.45
C ASN A 181 -18.20 -2.09 -1.96
N TYR A 182 -17.59 -2.68 -2.99
CA TYR A 182 -16.41 -2.10 -3.64
C TYR A 182 -16.76 -1.42 -4.96
N ARG A 183 -15.89 -0.51 -5.41
CA ARG A 183 -15.92 0.11 -6.73
C ARG A 183 -14.56 -0.04 -7.40
N TYR A 184 -14.56 -0.22 -8.71
CA TYR A 184 -13.35 -0.11 -9.50
C TYR A 184 -13.05 1.34 -9.82
N LEU A 185 -11.78 1.70 -9.79
CA LEU A 185 -11.27 2.93 -10.37
C LEU A 185 -11.04 2.70 -11.87
N ASP A 186 -11.45 3.66 -12.69
CA ASP A 186 -11.29 3.57 -14.15
C ASP A 186 -9.85 3.92 -14.60
N LYS A 187 -9.05 4.43 -13.68
CA LYS A 187 -7.65 4.83 -13.90
C LYS A 187 -6.78 4.26 -12.79
N GLU A 188 -5.47 4.17 -13.05
CA GLU A 188 -4.46 3.84 -12.04
C GLU A 188 -4.17 5.01 -11.08
N GLU A 189 -5.01 6.03 -11.05
CA GLU A 189 -4.90 7.17 -10.14
C GLU A 189 -6.22 7.47 -9.41
N LEU A 190 -6.07 7.91 -8.16
CA LEU A 190 -7.15 8.37 -7.29
C LEU A 190 -6.90 9.85 -6.95
N ASP A 191 -7.78 10.74 -7.39
CA ASP A 191 -7.81 12.13 -6.94
C ASP A 191 -8.48 12.20 -5.56
N LEU A 192 -7.75 12.66 -4.55
CA LEU A 192 -8.23 12.67 -3.17
C LEU A 192 -9.38 13.66 -2.95
N ASP A 193 -9.38 14.77 -3.71
CA ASP A 193 -10.42 15.80 -3.60
C ASP A 193 -11.74 15.33 -4.24
N GLU A 194 -11.69 14.57 -5.33
CA GLU A 194 -12.88 13.96 -5.95
C GLU A 194 -13.54 12.95 -5.01
N TYR A 195 -12.73 12.21 -4.25
CA TYR A 195 -13.17 11.15 -3.33
C TYR A 195 -13.27 11.58 -1.86
N LYS A 196 -13.21 12.89 -1.56
CA LYS A 196 -13.24 13.40 -0.18
C LYS A 196 -14.46 12.97 0.64
N ASN A 197 -15.61 12.78 -0.02
CA ASN A 197 -16.87 12.35 0.62
C ASN A 197 -17.17 10.86 0.40
N TYR A 198 -16.31 10.12 -0.30
CA TYR A 198 -16.50 8.69 -0.52
C TYR A 198 -16.05 7.90 0.71
N GLN A 199 -16.83 6.89 1.07
CA GLN A 199 -16.50 5.91 2.10
C GLN A 199 -16.72 4.50 1.54
N GLY A 200 -15.75 3.62 1.68
CA GLY A 200 -15.84 2.23 1.22
C GLY A 200 -14.55 1.68 0.64
N VAL A 201 -14.67 0.74 -0.27
CA VAL A 201 -13.53 0.04 -0.87
C VAL A 201 -13.36 0.46 -2.33
N LEU A 202 -12.13 0.76 -2.71
CA LEU A 202 -11.73 1.05 -4.09
C LEU A 202 -10.73 0.01 -4.58
N LEU A 203 -10.88 -0.43 -5.80
CA LEU A 203 -10.00 -1.39 -6.48
C LEU A 203 -9.40 -0.72 -7.73
N PHE A 204 -8.08 -0.77 -7.86
CA PHE A 204 -7.42 -0.49 -9.13
C PHE A 204 -7.65 -1.67 -10.10
N ARG A 205 -7.69 -1.37 -11.40
CA ARG A 205 -7.83 -2.37 -12.47
C ARG A 205 -6.49 -2.75 -13.05
#